data_aaeb11c64f6581c46fb6e9d16f5f4be0
#
_entry.id   aaeb11c64f6581c46fb6e9d16f5f4be0
#
_cell.length_a   1.000
_cell.length_b   1.000
_cell.length_c   1.000
_cell.angle_alpha   90.00
_cell.angle_beta   90.00
_cell.angle_gamma   90.00
#
_symmetry.space_group_name_H-M   'P 1'
#
loop_
_entity.id
_entity.type
_entity.pdbx_description
1 polymer ?
#
loop_
_entity_poly.entity_id
_entity_poly.type
_entity_poly.pdbx_seq_one_letter_code
_entity_poly.pdbx_strand_id
1 'polypeptide(L)'
;EEYTGYVREIEASFCMDECSQYSIETEFGDYIANIISTDTATSLNQYVDRFVDITVDGDYFCVECSALFIEDITLSYDCEMPVQCFVDPCMVVDCADGYDCFSDYCGGCYGDCILSEEEDCVDFTGIDFGMCDMFLGYGWTENGCIGISGCGWDNNGIDYSDFFFNSFEECDSACSDI
;
A
#
# COMPACT_ATOMS: atom_id res chain seq x y z
N GLU A 1 -1.40 -14.41 12.92
CA GLU A 1 0.04 -14.32 13.24
C GLU A 1 0.72 -13.59 12.11
N GLU A 2 1.79 -12.82 12.43
CA GLU A 2 2.46 -11.97 11.44
C GLU A 2 3.91 -12.42 11.26
N TYR A 3 4.39 -12.40 10.02
CA TYR A 3 5.77 -12.69 9.64
C TYR A 3 6.26 -11.68 8.60
N THR A 4 7.56 -11.35 8.69
CA THR A 4 8.22 -10.46 7.73
C THR A 4 9.41 -11.20 7.11
N GLY A 5 9.58 -11.10 5.79
CA GLY A 5 10.67 -11.79 5.10
C GLY A 5 10.56 -11.76 3.58
N TYR A 6 11.49 -12.44 2.92
CA TYR A 6 11.49 -12.58 1.47
C TYR A 6 10.63 -13.75 1.02
N VAL A 7 9.80 -13.54 0.03
CA VAL A 7 9.13 -14.63 -0.70
C VAL A 7 10.12 -15.26 -1.67
N ARG A 8 10.27 -16.59 -1.59
CA ARG A 8 11.13 -17.36 -2.49
C ARG A 8 10.34 -18.43 -3.20
N GLU A 9 10.67 -18.64 -4.48
CA GLU A 9 10.17 -19.80 -5.21
C GLU A 9 10.94 -21.06 -4.81
N ILE A 10 10.23 -22.14 -4.53
CA ILE A 10 10.83 -23.42 -4.15
C ILE A 10 11.15 -24.19 -5.43
N GLU A 11 12.44 -24.29 -5.78
CA GLU A 11 12.88 -25.00 -6.98
C GLU A 11 12.68 -26.52 -6.89
N ALA A 12 12.72 -27.07 -5.68
CA ALA A 12 12.51 -28.51 -5.44
C ALA A 12 11.91 -28.75 -4.06
N SER A 13 10.73 -29.34 -4.01
CA SER A 13 10.13 -29.80 -2.74
C SER A 13 10.75 -31.12 -2.32
N PHE A 14 11.10 -31.23 -1.04
CA PHE A 14 11.48 -32.52 -0.42
C PHE A 14 10.27 -33.36 0.00
N CYS A 15 9.07 -32.80 -0.13
CA CYS A 15 7.81 -33.45 0.20
C CYS A 15 7.29 -34.23 -1.01
N MET A 16 6.69 -35.40 -0.79
CA MET A 16 6.11 -36.20 -1.87
C MET A 16 4.88 -35.56 -2.51
N ASP A 17 4.28 -34.57 -1.83
CA ASP A 17 3.22 -33.71 -2.35
C ASP A 17 3.70 -32.26 -2.36
N GLU A 18 3.43 -31.53 -3.44
CA GLU A 18 3.73 -30.10 -3.53
C GLU A 18 2.74 -29.33 -2.66
N CYS A 19 3.10 -29.11 -1.40
CA CYS A 19 2.30 -28.34 -0.46
C CYS A 19 2.24 -26.85 -0.85
N SER A 20 3.35 -26.33 -1.35
CA SER A 20 3.49 -24.97 -1.81
C SER A 20 4.64 -24.85 -2.79
N GLN A 21 4.55 -23.88 -3.68
CA GLN A 21 5.62 -23.46 -4.59
C GLN A 21 6.44 -22.30 -4.02
N TYR A 22 6.07 -21.78 -2.86
CA TYR A 22 6.68 -20.60 -2.26
C TYR A 22 7.01 -20.83 -0.80
N SER A 23 8.11 -20.22 -0.36
CA SER A 23 8.51 -20.11 1.04
C SER A 23 8.70 -18.64 1.43
N ILE A 24 8.70 -18.39 2.74
CA ILE A 24 9.18 -17.15 3.31
C ILE A 24 10.47 -17.40 4.06
N GLU A 25 11.46 -16.52 3.86
CA GLU A 25 12.77 -16.56 4.47
C GLU A 25 13.08 -15.27 5.18
N THR A 26 13.85 -15.32 6.26
CA THR A 26 14.33 -14.11 6.93
C THR A 26 15.23 -13.29 5.99
N GLU A 27 15.52 -12.07 6.38
CA GLU A 27 16.47 -11.19 5.69
C GLU A 27 17.88 -11.81 5.58
N PHE A 28 18.23 -12.73 6.47
CA PHE A 28 19.52 -13.44 6.49
C PHE A 28 19.49 -14.75 5.69
N GLY A 29 18.37 -15.07 5.05
CA GLY A 29 18.19 -16.30 4.26
C GLY A 29 17.84 -17.54 5.10
N ASP A 30 17.43 -17.35 6.36
CA ASP A 30 16.94 -18.47 7.16
C ASP A 30 15.49 -18.78 6.79
N TYR A 31 15.22 -20.05 6.49
CA TYR A 31 13.88 -20.52 6.19
C TYR A 31 12.93 -20.33 7.39
N ILE A 32 11.77 -19.73 7.16
CA ILE A 32 10.71 -19.58 8.15
C ILE A 32 9.65 -20.67 7.93
N ALA A 33 9.00 -20.65 6.77
CA ALA A 33 7.93 -21.60 6.43
C ALA A 33 7.64 -21.64 4.93
N ASN A 34 6.95 -22.70 4.49
CA ASN A 34 6.24 -22.65 3.22
C ASN A 34 4.98 -21.80 3.37
N ILE A 35 4.59 -21.11 2.30
CA ILE A 35 3.44 -20.21 2.30
C ILE A 35 2.50 -20.55 1.15
N ILE A 36 1.19 -20.46 1.39
CA ILE A 36 0.16 -20.74 0.40
C ILE A 36 -0.96 -19.70 0.50
N SER A 37 -1.49 -19.27 -0.64
CA SER A 37 -2.72 -18.48 -0.72
C SER A 37 -3.76 -19.24 -1.52
N THR A 38 -5.01 -19.26 -1.06
CA THR A 38 -6.14 -19.79 -1.83
C THR A 38 -6.89 -18.73 -2.59
N ASP A 39 -6.60 -17.46 -2.31
CA ASP A 39 -7.19 -16.36 -3.05
C ASP A 39 -6.51 -16.26 -4.41
N THR A 40 -7.29 -16.49 -5.48
CA THR A 40 -6.80 -16.35 -6.86
C THR A 40 -6.48 -14.90 -7.23
N ALA A 41 -6.93 -13.94 -6.43
CA ALA A 41 -6.56 -12.53 -6.58
C ALA A 41 -5.14 -12.26 -6.03
N THR A 42 -4.72 -13.03 -5.02
CA THR A 42 -3.39 -12.91 -4.42
C THR A 42 -2.42 -13.89 -5.06
N SER A 43 -1.81 -13.49 -6.17
CA SER A 43 -0.76 -14.29 -6.82
C SER A 43 0.57 -14.08 -6.12
N LEU A 44 1.07 -15.09 -5.41
CA LEU A 44 2.38 -15.03 -4.72
C LEU A 44 3.55 -14.82 -5.69
N ASN A 45 3.36 -15.15 -6.96
CA ASN A 45 4.39 -14.95 -7.99
C ASN A 45 4.86 -13.50 -8.13
N GLN A 46 3.97 -12.53 -7.90
CA GLN A 46 4.32 -11.10 -7.96
C GLN A 46 5.21 -10.63 -6.82
N TYR A 47 5.27 -11.40 -5.74
CA TYR A 47 6.08 -11.12 -4.56
C TYR A 47 7.40 -11.91 -4.51
N VAL A 48 7.69 -12.75 -5.51
CA VAL A 48 8.95 -13.50 -5.55
C VAL A 48 10.13 -12.53 -5.54
N ASP A 49 11.10 -12.82 -4.65
CA ASP A 49 12.27 -11.99 -4.35
C ASP A 49 11.96 -10.62 -3.71
N ARG A 50 10.71 -10.38 -3.30
CA ARG A 50 10.31 -9.16 -2.60
C ARG A 50 10.26 -9.39 -1.09
N PHE A 51 10.57 -8.33 -0.34
CA PHE A 51 10.44 -8.28 1.10
C PHE A 51 9.01 -7.91 1.46
N VAL A 52 8.36 -8.71 2.29
CA VAL A 52 6.93 -8.61 2.55
C VAL A 52 6.61 -8.77 4.03
N ASP A 53 5.49 -8.19 4.43
CA ASP A 53 4.78 -8.50 5.65
C ASP A 53 3.59 -9.38 5.30
N ILE A 54 3.44 -10.52 6.00
CA ILE A 54 2.32 -11.44 5.81
C ILE A 54 1.53 -11.62 7.10
N THR A 55 0.21 -11.67 6.98
CA THR A 55 -0.71 -12.11 8.04
C THR A 55 -1.21 -13.51 7.71
N VAL A 56 -1.22 -14.39 8.71
CA VAL A 56 -1.51 -15.82 8.56
C VAL A 56 -2.76 -16.20 9.34
N ASP A 57 -3.69 -16.94 8.71
CA ASP A 57 -4.90 -17.48 9.34
C ASP A 57 -4.74 -18.95 9.78
N GLY A 58 -3.54 -19.47 9.82
CA GLY A 58 -3.25 -20.80 10.34
C GLY A 58 -2.37 -21.67 9.44
N ASP A 59 -2.32 -22.96 9.77
CA ASP A 59 -1.51 -23.95 9.07
C ASP A 59 -2.33 -24.74 8.06
N TYR A 60 -1.77 -24.90 6.87
CA TYR A 60 -2.25 -25.84 5.87
C TYR A 60 -1.38 -27.11 5.91
N PHE A 61 -2.02 -28.26 6.09
CA PHE A 61 -1.31 -29.55 6.20
C PHE A 61 -1.45 -30.34 4.91
N CYS A 62 -0.33 -30.69 4.34
CA CYS A 62 -0.20 -31.69 3.28
C CYS A 62 0.16 -33.06 3.87
N VAL A 63 0.37 -34.06 3.03
CA VAL A 63 0.63 -35.42 3.53
C VAL A 63 1.91 -35.51 4.36
N GLU A 64 2.97 -34.81 3.95
CA GLU A 64 4.29 -34.89 4.62
C GLU A 64 4.80 -33.51 5.09
N CYS A 65 4.22 -32.41 4.61
CA CYS A 65 4.66 -31.07 4.90
C CYS A 65 3.50 -30.16 5.35
N SER A 66 3.85 -28.98 5.83
CA SER A 66 2.89 -27.92 6.14
C SER A 66 3.29 -26.62 5.46
N ALA A 67 2.32 -25.76 5.26
CA ALA A 67 2.50 -24.38 4.81
C ALA A 67 1.66 -23.45 5.68
N LEU A 68 2.07 -22.20 5.80
CA LEU A 68 1.27 -21.14 6.41
C LEU A 68 0.22 -20.68 5.40
N PHE A 69 -1.01 -20.57 5.87
CA PHE A 69 -2.11 -20.04 5.07
C PHE A 69 -2.12 -18.52 5.16
N ILE A 70 -1.84 -17.84 4.05
CA ILE A 70 -1.80 -16.37 4.02
C ILE A 70 -3.21 -15.81 3.88
N GLU A 71 -3.58 -14.93 4.83
CA GLU A 71 -4.77 -14.10 4.80
C GLU A 71 -4.50 -12.79 4.05
N ASP A 72 -3.35 -12.15 4.32
CA ASP A 72 -2.94 -10.90 3.69
C ASP A 72 -1.43 -10.86 3.45
N ILE A 73 -1.01 -10.14 2.41
CA ILE A 73 0.39 -9.93 2.04
C ILE A 73 0.58 -8.52 1.48
N THR A 74 1.53 -7.80 2.05
CA THR A 74 1.91 -6.45 1.62
C THR A 74 3.41 -6.33 1.42
N LEU A 75 3.85 -5.41 0.56
CA LEU A 75 5.26 -5.09 0.43
C LEU A 75 5.74 -4.39 1.69
N SER A 76 6.91 -4.80 2.20
CA SER A 76 7.59 -4.16 3.31
C SER A 76 8.86 -3.49 2.80
N TYR A 77 9.05 -2.23 3.16
CA TYR A 77 10.17 -1.41 2.71
C TYR A 77 11.20 -1.13 3.82
N ASP A 78 11.00 -1.74 4.98
CA ASP A 78 11.84 -1.52 6.18
C ASP A 78 12.73 -2.75 6.44
N CYS A 79 13.73 -2.95 5.57
CA CYS A 79 14.73 -4.00 5.73
C CYS A 79 16.02 -3.48 6.36
N GLU A 80 16.69 -4.33 7.16
CA GLU A 80 17.95 -3.97 7.83
C GLU A 80 19.13 -3.87 6.84
N MET A 81 19.07 -4.59 5.73
CA MET A 81 20.14 -4.67 4.73
C MET A 81 19.69 -4.25 3.32
N PRO A 82 19.44 -2.95 3.09
CA PRO A 82 19.03 -2.49 1.77
C PRO A 82 20.14 -2.66 0.73
N VAL A 83 19.75 -3.04 -0.49
CA VAL A 83 20.67 -3.16 -1.63
C VAL A 83 21.09 -1.78 -2.10
N GLN A 84 22.39 -1.61 -2.39
CA GLN A 84 22.89 -0.38 -2.96
C GLN A 84 22.71 -0.37 -4.48
N CYS A 85 21.87 0.50 -4.97
CA CYS A 85 21.61 0.67 -6.40
C CYS A 85 22.48 1.79 -7.01
N PHE A 86 22.95 1.58 -8.24
CA PHE A 86 23.74 2.59 -8.95
C PHE A 86 22.89 3.79 -9.43
N VAL A 87 21.62 3.53 -9.66
CA VAL A 87 20.62 4.52 -10.10
C VAL A 87 19.40 4.31 -9.25
N ASP A 88 18.77 5.39 -8.84
CA ASP A 88 17.49 5.33 -8.15
C ASP A 88 16.46 4.65 -9.06
N PRO A 89 15.78 3.58 -8.60
CA PRO A 89 14.81 2.85 -9.41
C PRO A 89 13.72 3.75 -10.01
N CYS A 90 13.25 4.74 -9.30
CA CYS A 90 12.23 5.67 -9.78
C CYS A 90 12.72 6.64 -10.86
N MET A 91 14.02 6.74 -11.11
CA MET A 91 14.51 7.49 -12.28
C MET A 91 14.30 6.76 -13.61
N VAL A 92 13.99 5.48 -13.58
CA VAL A 92 13.85 4.62 -14.78
C VAL A 92 12.46 3.99 -14.89
N VAL A 93 11.63 4.15 -13.88
CA VAL A 93 10.23 3.70 -13.87
C VAL A 93 9.33 4.90 -14.12
N ASP A 94 8.41 4.76 -15.07
CA ASP A 94 7.40 5.77 -15.40
C ASP A 94 6.04 5.23 -14.97
N CYS A 95 5.51 5.77 -13.88
CA CYS A 95 4.22 5.36 -13.35
C CYS A 95 3.07 6.03 -14.12
N ALA A 96 1.94 5.37 -14.17
CA ALA A 96 0.73 5.93 -14.78
C ALA A 96 0.21 7.12 -13.96
N ASP A 97 -0.65 7.96 -14.57
CA ASP A 97 -1.30 9.07 -13.88
C ASP A 97 -2.04 8.55 -12.62
N GLY A 98 -1.87 9.23 -11.51
CA GLY A 98 -2.42 8.84 -10.20
C GLY A 98 -1.60 7.81 -9.43
N TYR A 99 -0.37 7.54 -9.87
CA TYR A 99 0.57 6.68 -9.15
C TYR A 99 1.91 7.40 -8.97
N ASP A 100 2.42 7.34 -7.74
CA ASP A 100 3.76 7.78 -7.41
C ASP A 100 4.74 6.60 -7.44
N CYS A 101 5.97 6.86 -7.87
CA CYS A 101 7.00 5.85 -7.81
C CYS A 101 7.67 5.86 -6.44
N PHE A 102 7.72 4.70 -5.82
CA PHE A 102 8.46 4.45 -4.58
C PHE A 102 9.66 3.56 -4.87
N SER A 103 10.86 3.97 -4.44
CA SER A 103 12.09 3.18 -4.64
C SER A 103 12.24 2.15 -3.53
N ASP A 104 12.14 0.87 -3.88
CA ASP A 104 12.36 -0.24 -2.97
C ASP A 104 13.76 -0.82 -3.15
N TYR A 105 14.51 -0.87 -2.06
CA TYR A 105 15.87 -1.38 -1.97
C TYR A 105 15.97 -2.69 -1.21
N CYS A 106 14.82 -3.25 -0.78
CA CYS A 106 14.76 -4.51 -0.06
C CYS A 106 14.76 -5.69 -1.04
N GLY A 107 15.89 -6.41 -1.08
CA GLY A 107 16.11 -7.56 -1.98
C GLY A 107 16.48 -7.23 -3.41
N GLY A 108 16.40 -5.95 -3.82
CA GLY A 108 16.71 -5.54 -5.18
C GLY A 108 16.65 -4.04 -5.38
N CYS A 109 16.60 -3.62 -6.63
CA CYS A 109 16.44 -2.23 -7.04
C CYS A 109 15.12 -2.12 -7.80
N TYR A 110 14.03 -1.96 -7.08
CA TYR A 110 12.67 -1.94 -7.64
C TYR A 110 12.08 -0.52 -7.55
N GLY A 111 11.39 -0.10 -8.60
CA GLY A 111 10.54 1.08 -8.57
C GLY A 111 9.08 0.64 -8.57
N ASP A 112 8.40 0.82 -7.47
CA ASP A 112 7.01 0.42 -7.29
C ASP A 112 6.10 1.62 -7.53
N CYS A 113 5.15 1.46 -8.46
CA CYS A 113 4.08 2.43 -8.62
C CYS A 113 2.99 2.16 -7.60
N ILE A 114 2.98 2.94 -6.55
CA ILE A 114 1.92 2.93 -5.54
C ILE A 114 0.87 3.97 -5.93
N LEU A 115 -0.39 3.69 -5.66
CA LEU A 115 -1.44 4.68 -5.85
C LEU A 115 -1.01 5.93 -5.09
N SER A 116 -0.90 7.06 -5.79
CA SER A 116 -0.70 8.33 -5.10
C SER A 116 -1.82 8.42 -4.07
N GLU A 117 -1.47 8.52 -2.79
CA GLU A 117 -2.46 8.97 -1.83
C GLU A 117 -2.89 10.31 -2.43
N GLU A 118 -4.09 10.33 -3.04
CA GLU A 118 -4.67 11.58 -3.50
C GLU A 118 -4.53 12.51 -2.30
N GLU A 119 -3.84 13.64 -2.49
CA GLU A 119 -3.73 14.63 -1.44
C GLU A 119 -5.15 14.82 -0.93
N ASP A 120 -5.48 14.27 0.25
CA ASP A 120 -6.80 14.41 0.86
C ASP A 120 -7.19 15.89 1.04
N CYS A 121 -6.29 16.77 0.58
CA CYS A 121 -6.32 18.20 0.75
C CYS A 121 -6.39 18.95 -0.57
N VAL A 122 -7.60 19.31 -0.96
CA VAL A 122 -7.84 20.28 -2.03
C VAL A 122 -7.87 21.68 -1.43
N ASP A 123 -7.13 22.62 -2.04
CA ASP A 123 -7.24 24.04 -1.68
C ASP A 123 -8.56 24.63 -2.20
N PHE A 124 -9.48 24.89 -1.28
CA PHE A 124 -10.77 25.49 -1.58
C PHE A 124 -10.74 27.03 -1.67
N THR A 125 -9.53 27.63 -1.61
CA THR A 125 -9.41 29.10 -1.73
C THR A 125 -10.02 29.60 -3.03
N GLY A 126 -11.08 30.40 -2.90
CA GLY A 126 -11.77 31.00 -4.05
C GLY A 126 -12.76 30.09 -4.78
N ILE A 127 -12.99 28.87 -4.30
CA ILE A 127 -14.05 28.01 -4.81
C ILE A 127 -15.39 28.46 -4.19
N ASP A 128 -16.39 28.74 -5.03
CA ASP A 128 -17.72 29.17 -4.63
C ASP A 128 -18.73 28.02 -4.73
N PHE A 129 -19.18 27.51 -3.60
CA PHE A 129 -20.18 26.45 -3.49
C PHE A 129 -21.62 26.97 -3.44
N GLY A 130 -21.83 28.27 -3.75
CA GLY A 130 -23.13 28.91 -3.77
C GLY A 130 -23.50 29.57 -2.43
N MET A 131 -24.55 30.41 -2.45
CA MET A 131 -24.93 31.25 -1.32
C MET A 131 -25.96 30.58 -0.38
N CYS A 132 -25.84 29.29 -0.13
CA CYS A 132 -26.68 28.59 0.85
C CYS A 132 -25.96 28.46 2.19
N ASP A 133 -26.74 28.49 3.28
CA ASP A 133 -26.21 28.31 4.65
C ASP A 133 -26.07 26.81 5.05
N MET A 134 -26.03 25.90 4.10
CA MET A 134 -25.83 24.48 4.36
C MET A 134 -24.36 24.23 4.64
N PHE A 135 -24.04 23.67 5.82
CA PHE A 135 -22.70 23.25 6.16
C PHE A 135 -22.31 22.04 5.32
N LEU A 136 -21.23 22.12 4.54
CA LEU A 136 -20.74 21.07 3.65
C LEU A 136 -19.69 20.18 4.33
N GLY A 137 -18.88 20.76 5.22
CA GLY A 137 -17.78 20.10 5.91
C GLY A 137 -16.65 21.07 6.21
N TYR A 138 -15.54 20.53 6.67
CA TYR A 138 -14.28 21.28 6.81
C TYR A 138 -13.43 21.06 5.57
N GLY A 139 -12.78 22.10 5.08
CA GLY A 139 -11.89 22.02 3.93
C GLY A 139 -10.69 22.95 4.09
N TRP A 140 -9.61 22.62 3.39
CA TRP A 140 -8.37 23.37 3.43
C TRP A 140 -8.46 24.63 2.57
N THR A 141 -7.82 25.70 3.04
CA THR A 141 -7.69 26.98 2.33
C THR A 141 -6.31 27.58 2.64
N GLU A 142 -5.93 28.65 1.94
CA GLU A 142 -4.71 29.43 2.24
C GLU A 142 -4.59 29.89 3.72
N ASN A 143 -5.69 29.91 4.46
CA ASN A 143 -5.74 30.29 5.87
C ASN A 143 -5.85 29.08 6.82
N GLY A 144 -5.66 27.87 6.32
CA GLY A 144 -5.82 26.60 7.05
C GLY A 144 -7.22 26.01 6.89
N CYS A 145 -7.52 25.02 7.72
CA CYS A 145 -8.82 24.37 7.73
C CYS A 145 -9.93 25.29 8.21
N ILE A 146 -10.98 25.39 7.44
CA ILE A 146 -12.18 26.17 7.80
C ILE A 146 -13.46 25.39 7.52
N GLY A 147 -14.55 25.74 8.23
CA GLY A 147 -15.88 25.25 7.89
C GLY A 147 -16.40 25.93 6.63
N ILE A 148 -16.80 25.15 5.66
CA ILE A 148 -17.32 25.61 4.37
C ILE A 148 -18.82 25.38 4.31
N SER A 149 -19.54 26.36 3.79
CA SER A 149 -20.98 26.26 3.54
C SER A 149 -21.28 26.55 2.06
N GLY A 150 -22.35 25.95 1.56
CA GLY A 150 -22.76 26.13 0.17
C GLY A 150 -24.09 25.46 -0.14
N CYS A 151 -24.42 25.40 -1.43
CA CYS A 151 -25.64 24.78 -1.94
C CYS A 151 -25.47 23.29 -2.33
N GLY A 152 -24.24 22.80 -2.34
CA GLY A 152 -23.84 21.44 -2.70
C GLY A 152 -22.33 21.36 -2.83
N TRP A 153 -21.82 20.14 -3.03
CA TRP A 153 -20.39 19.87 -3.17
C TRP A 153 -19.85 20.05 -4.59
N ASP A 154 -20.73 20.41 -5.55
CA ASP A 154 -20.36 20.61 -6.95
C ASP A 154 -19.94 22.06 -7.23
N ASN A 155 -18.83 22.22 -7.94
CA ASN A 155 -18.45 23.49 -8.54
C ASN A 155 -17.98 23.28 -9.98
N ASN A 156 -18.60 23.96 -10.94
CA ASN A 156 -18.27 23.87 -12.36
C ASN A 156 -18.29 22.43 -12.94
N GLY A 157 -19.12 21.54 -12.38
CA GLY A 157 -19.25 20.15 -12.82
C GLY A 157 -18.22 19.20 -12.21
N ILE A 158 -17.46 19.66 -11.24
CA ILE A 158 -16.55 18.84 -10.42
C ILE A 158 -17.22 18.61 -9.08
N ASP A 159 -17.33 17.34 -8.68
CA ASP A 159 -17.81 16.94 -7.34
C ASP A 159 -16.63 16.92 -6.37
N TYR A 160 -16.74 17.67 -5.30
CA TYR A 160 -15.73 17.79 -4.25
C TYR A 160 -16.14 17.08 -2.96
N SER A 161 -17.20 16.28 -2.96
CA SER A 161 -17.75 15.66 -1.73
C SER A 161 -16.72 14.86 -0.95
N ASP A 162 -15.82 14.17 -1.64
CA ASP A 162 -14.80 13.29 -1.04
C ASP A 162 -13.64 14.06 -0.38
N PHE A 163 -13.50 15.37 -0.64
CA PHE A 163 -12.44 16.21 -0.10
C PHE A 163 -12.87 17.05 1.12
N PHE A 164 -14.08 16.83 1.62
CA PHE A 164 -14.56 17.47 2.83
C PHE A 164 -14.41 16.58 4.05
N PHE A 165 -13.82 17.12 5.10
CA PHE A 165 -13.63 16.44 6.37
C PHE A 165 -14.84 16.67 7.30
N ASN A 166 -15.08 15.69 8.19
CA ASN A 166 -16.16 15.76 9.17
C ASN A 166 -15.81 16.63 10.38
N SER A 167 -14.53 16.85 10.66
CA SER A 167 -14.06 17.68 11.76
C SER A 167 -12.89 18.57 11.36
N PHE A 168 -12.67 19.63 12.14
CA PHE A 168 -11.51 20.51 11.99
C PHE A 168 -10.20 19.73 12.21
N GLU A 169 -10.20 18.86 13.22
CA GLU A 169 -9.03 18.06 13.60
C GLU A 169 -8.61 17.09 12.49
N GLU A 170 -9.57 16.46 11.80
CA GLU A 170 -9.27 15.58 10.64
C GLU A 170 -8.64 16.38 9.49
N CYS A 171 -9.24 17.51 9.13
CA CYS A 171 -8.73 18.40 8.11
C CYS A 171 -7.33 18.94 8.45
N ASP A 172 -7.12 19.41 9.67
CA ASP A 172 -5.83 19.98 10.11
C ASP A 172 -4.74 18.90 10.14
N SER A 173 -5.09 17.69 10.58
CA SER A 173 -4.16 16.54 10.60
C SER A 173 -3.77 16.09 9.20
N ALA A 174 -4.71 16.11 8.25
CA ALA A 174 -4.46 15.68 6.88
C ALA A 174 -3.70 16.73 6.05
N CYS A 175 -3.96 18.05 6.31
CA CYS A 175 -3.52 19.12 5.41
C CYS A 175 -2.46 20.08 5.98
N SER A 176 -2.03 19.94 7.24
CA SER A 176 -1.12 20.91 7.86
C SER A 176 0.34 20.83 7.39
N ASP A 177 0.71 19.76 6.70
CA ASP A 177 2.08 19.50 6.24
C ASP A 177 2.32 19.86 4.75
N ILE A 178 1.35 20.56 4.11
CA ILE A 178 1.39 20.94 2.69
C ILE A 178 1.99 22.34 2.49
#